data_9ee409fddf6d804d761d41158a39371e
#
_entry.id   9ee409fddf6d804d761d41158a39371e
#
_cell.length_a   1.000
_cell.length_b   1.000
_cell.length_c   1.000
_cell.angle_alpha   90.00
_cell.angle_beta   90.00
_cell.angle_gamma   90.00
#
_symmetry.space_group_name_H-M   'P 1'
#
loop_
_entity.id
_entity.type
_entity.pdbx_description
1 polymer ?
#
loop_
_entity_poly.entity_id
_entity_poly.type
_entity_poly.pdbx_seq_one_letter_code
_entity_poly.pdbx_strand_id
1 'polypeptide(L)'
;MSSGYFMQPQQARQVKWIDGNRTIGEMLDDGSMTLSMLTKGQESENPNIKAACSILKVEQENQIKAYIASGKMPRNLDEARAVVWPYDKWTQRPGWTIGQLLDNHEIGQQNFSYALYQHWNDQVYQASAIILSDLLNIERKKIISGNGPLLVEQKRTSFMSKEGEAATYKYGFWMGMTWAFWAVLVLADIGYLVYQIIEKNLIDGLLSLNWFSWLIVILGVAFGSILCVKIINRMVFRRIDTIELDIRKHKAGQIGEDKVADELRKNLDGSCHLFRNYHINGKKQDVDQILLSPWGVFAIEIKNPSGNSVFELCGEEFKKRIGNKYVQEKDKRNPIKQVRGNARDLKCFLEPILSEHACPAYVTPILIWADSDVTSYDKDCVIDVWKINELPRKIDELKQKPQKISDKCYKEIEKKLMKFYEE
;
A
#
# COMPACT_ATOMS: atom_id res chain seq x y z
N MET A 1 14.24 46.07 21.33
CA MET A 1 13.26 45.31 22.13
C MET A 1 11.93 45.40 21.40
N SER A 2 11.56 44.39 20.60
CA SER A 2 10.29 44.33 19.88
C SER A 2 9.24 43.89 20.87
N SER A 3 8.28 44.80 21.18
CA SER A 3 7.07 44.46 21.91
C SER A 3 6.31 43.38 21.15
N GLY A 4 6.41 42.12 21.61
CA GLY A 4 5.64 41.04 21.03
C GLY A 4 4.15 41.35 21.28
N TYR A 5 3.45 41.71 20.22
CA TYR A 5 1.99 41.80 20.25
C TYR A 5 1.46 40.37 20.46
N PHE A 6 1.01 40.12 21.71
CA PHE A 6 0.28 38.91 22.03
C PHE A 6 -1.13 39.03 21.42
N MET A 7 -1.29 38.53 20.22
CA MET A 7 -2.59 38.42 19.54
C MET A 7 -3.49 37.45 20.32
N GLN A 8 -4.70 37.89 20.67
CA GLN A 8 -5.70 37.02 21.30
C GLN A 8 -6.43 36.17 20.26
N PRO A 9 -6.94 34.96 20.58
CA PRO A 9 -7.66 34.11 19.64
C PRO A 9 -8.77 34.82 18.87
N GLN A 10 -9.53 35.68 19.53
CA GLN A 10 -10.59 36.47 18.88
C GLN A 10 -10.04 37.43 17.82
N GLN A 11 -8.90 38.06 18.07
CA GLN A 11 -8.22 38.92 17.09
C GLN A 11 -7.65 38.12 15.95
N ALA A 12 -7.10 36.93 16.24
CA ALA A 12 -6.61 36.00 15.25
C ALA A 12 -7.70 35.56 14.24
N ARG A 13 -8.92 35.37 14.71
CA ARG A 13 -10.08 35.03 13.85
C ARG A 13 -10.48 36.15 12.89
N GLN A 14 -10.16 37.43 13.20
CA GLN A 14 -10.46 38.59 12.35
C GLN A 14 -9.39 38.82 11.25
N VAL A 15 -8.28 38.10 11.28
CA VAL A 15 -7.24 38.25 10.28
C VAL A 15 -7.76 37.70 8.95
N LYS A 16 -7.62 38.50 7.88
CA LYS A 16 -7.97 38.05 6.52
C LYS A 16 -6.99 37.02 6.02
N TRP A 17 -7.51 35.95 5.37
CA TRP A 17 -6.71 34.95 4.71
C TRP A 17 -5.95 35.52 3.51
N ILE A 18 -5.05 34.76 2.95
CA ILE A 18 -4.11 35.15 1.88
C ILE A 18 -4.84 35.76 0.66
N ASP A 19 -6.03 35.29 0.34
CA ASP A 19 -6.85 35.81 -0.78
C ASP A 19 -7.53 37.16 -0.46
N GLY A 20 -7.49 37.59 0.79
CA GLY A 20 -8.04 38.87 1.27
C GLY A 20 -9.56 38.96 1.32
N ASN A 21 -10.29 37.94 0.89
CA ASN A 21 -11.75 37.97 0.77
C ASN A 21 -12.46 37.58 2.07
N ARG A 22 -11.89 36.66 2.82
CA ARG A 22 -12.49 36.06 4.01
C ARG A 22 -11.55 36.12 5.21
N THR A 23 -12.08 36.18 6.39
CA THR A 23 -11.30 36.05 7.62
C THR A 23 -11.06 34.58 7.96
N ILE A 24 -9.97 34.29 8.68
CA ILE A 24 -9.65 32.93 9.14
C ILE A 24 -10.79 32.39 10.01
N GLY A 25 -11.43 33.28 10.82
CA GLY A 25 -12.58 32.91 11.64
C GLY A 25 -13.78 32.43 10.83
N GLU A 26 -14.17 33.16 9.77
CA GLU A 26 -15.27 32.76 8.87
C GLU A 26 -14.98 31.40 8.20
N MET A 27 -13.73 31.17 7.81
CA MET A 27 -13.32 29.93 7.19
C MET A 27 -13.28 28.74 8.16
N LEU A 28 -13.00 29.00 9.45
CA LEU A 28 -13.09 27.98 10.51
C LEU A 28 -14.54 27.62 10.80
N ASP A 29 -15.43 28.64 10.85
CA ASP A 29 -16.84 28.46 11.20
C ASP A 29 -17.62 27.67 10.14
N ASP A 30 -17.27 27.82 8.87
CA ASP A 30 -17.89 27.06 7.78
C ASP A 30 -17.13 25.78 7.41
N GLY A 31 -16.02 25.46 8.12
CA GLY A 31 -15.22 24.24 7.92
C GLY A 31 -14.32 24.26 6.67
N SER A 32 -14.19 25.40 6.00
CA SER A 32 -13.29 25.51 4.84
C SER A 32 -11.82 25.67 5.22
N MET A 33 -11.51 26.08 6.48
CA MET A 33 -10.15 26.13 7.03
C MET A 33 -9.81 24.82 7.73
N THR A 34 -8.77 24.15 7.25
CA THR A 34 -8.26 22.89 7.84
C THR A 34 -7.01 23.13 8.67
N LEU A 35 -6.64 22.17 9.54
CA LEU A 35 -5.35 22.21 10.26
C LEU A 35 -4.15 22.29 9.31
N SER A 36 -4.23 21.64 8.17
CA SER A 36 -3.19 21.72 7.11
C SER A 36 -3.06 23.13 6.56
N MET A 37 -4.16 23.85 6.34
CA MET A 37 -4.13 25.25 5.89
C MET A 37 -3.57 26.18 6.99
N LEU A 38 -3.95 25.98 8.25
CA LEU A 38 -3.36 26.70 9.38
C LEU A 38 -1.85 26.46 9.48
N THR A 39 -1.40 25.22 9.26
CA THR A 39 0.03 24.89 9.23
C THR A 39 0.77 25.61 8.11
N LYS A 40 0.22 25.66 6.89
CA LYS A 40 0.79 26.44 5.79
C LYS A 40 0.78 27.94 6.08
N GLY A 41 -0.26 28.46 6.74
CA GLY A 41 -0.32 29.86 7.16
C GLY A 41 0.77 30.26 8.16
N GLN A 42 1.28 29.32 8.94
CA GLN A 42 2.44 29.54 9.82
C GLN A 42 3.75 29.83 9.06
N GLU A 43 3.82 29.42 7.77
CA GLU A 43 4.95 29.67 6.88
C GLU A 43 4.77 30.97 6.06
N SER A 44 3.65 31.67 6.23
CA SER A 44 3.35 32.92 5.52
C SER A 44 4.37 34.01 5.81
N GLU A 45 4.74 34.77 4.80
CA GLU A 45 5.58 35.96 4.94
C GLU A 45 4.85 37.10 5.68
N ASN A 46 3.49 37.09 5.69
CA ASN A 46 2.69 38.03 6.43
C ASN A 46 2.68 37.71 7.93
N PRO A 47 3.28 38.54 8.78
CA PRO A 47 3.43 38.28 10.23
C PRO A 47 2.08 38.13 10.94
N ASN A 48 1.03 38.82 10.48
CA ASN A 48 -0.29 38.74 11.09
C ASN A 48 -0.95 37.39 10.78
N ILE A 49 -0.85 36.88 9.54
CA ILE A 49 -1.35 35.55 9.16
C ILE A 49 -0.58 34.49 9.91
N LYS A 50 0.74 34.60 9.97
CA LYS A 50 1.61 33.64 10.67
C LYS A 50 1.23 33.56 12.17
N ALA A 51 1.07 34.71 12.85
CA ALA A 51 0.70 34.75 14.26
C ALA A 51 -0.72 34.18 14.48
N ALA A 52 -1.68 34.62 13.67
CA ALA A 52 -3.06 34.14 13.77
C ALA A 52 -3.16 32.63 13.57
N CYS A 53 -2.52 32.08 12.52
CA CYS A 53 -2.51 30.64 12.25
C CYS A 53 -1.85 29.85 13.38
N SER A 54 -0.80 30.36 14.00
CA SER A 54 -0.13 29.70 15.13
C SER A 54 -1.04 29.56 16.35
N ILE A 55 -1.81 30.59 16.65
CA ILE A 55 -2.74 30.61 17.78
C ILE A 55 -3.95 29.70 17.49
N LEU A 56 -4.57 29.91 16.35
CA LEU A 56 -5.80 29.20 15.99
C LEU A 56 -5.57 27.72 15.73
N LYS A 57 -4.37 27.32 15.27
CA LYS A 57 -4.01 25.91 15.14
C LYS A 57 -4.03 25.19 16.49
N VAL A 58 -3.41 25.77 17.52
CA VAL A 58 -3.40 25.18 18.87
C VAL A 58 -4.81 25.11 19.45
N GLU A 59 -5.62 26.14 19.24
CA GLU A 59 -7.02 26.15 19.68
C GLU A 59 -7.81 25.03 19.01
N GLN A 60 -7.72 24.89 17.68
CA GLN A 60 -8.40 23.84 16.91
C GLN A 60 -7.93 22.44 17.29
N GLU A 61 -6.63 22.22 17.46
CA GLU A 61 -6.10 20.94 17.92
C GLU A 61 -6.67 20.54 19.30
N ASN A 62 -6.77 21.50 20.23
CA ASN A 62 -7.35 21.24 21.55
C ASN A 62 -8.85 20.96 21.49
N GLN A 63 -9.60 21.69 20.66
CA GLN A 63 -11.02 21.44 20.44
C GLN A 63 -11.27 20.06 19.82
N ILE A 64 -10.49 19.67 18.82
CA ILE A 64 -10.59 18.36 18.17
C ILE A 64 -10.26 17.24 19.18
N LYS A 65 -9.18 17.37 19.95
CA LYS A 65 -8.81 16.40 20.99
C LYS A 65 -9.93 16.22 22.02
N ALA A 66 -10.50 17.31 22.50
CA ALA A 66 -11.61 17.28 23.47
C ALA A 66 -12.86 16.64 22.86
N TYR A 67 -13.16 16.95 21.59
CA TYR A 67 -14.28 16.35 20.85
C TYR A 67 -14.15 14.83 20.74
N ILE A 68 -12.98 14.34 20.31
CA ILE A 68 -12.72 12.91 20.14
C ILE A 68 -12.67 12.20 21.50
N ALA A 69 -12.03 12.80 22.51
CA ALA A 69 -11.97 12.25 23.86
C ALA A 69 -13.35 12.12 24.54
N SER A 70 -14.34 12.91 24.10
CA SER A 70 -15.73 12.76 24.56
C SER A 70 -16.49 11.57 23.94
N GLY A 71 -15.82 10.72 23.14
CA GLY A 71 -16.40 9.56 22.50
C GLY A 71 -17.20 9.86 21.23
N LYS A 72 -17.18 11.10 20.73
CA LYS A 72 -17.91 11.50 19.52
C LYS A 72 -17.24 10.97 18.25
N MET A 73 -18.04 10.69 17.23
CA MET A 73 -17.57 10.22 15.93
C MET A 73 -16.87 11.32 15.14
N PRO A 74 -15.72 11.04 14.49
CA PRO A 74 -15.06 12.01 13.64
C PRO A 74 -15.93 12.34 12.42
N ARG A 75 -15.99 13.62 12.05
CA ARG A 75 -16.81 14.16 10.95
C ARG A 75 -15.98 14.59 9.75
N ASN A 76 -14.71 14.88 9.97
CA ASN A 76 -13.77 15.37 8.96
C ASN A 76 -12.38 14.74 9.14
N LEU A 77 -11.46 15.06 8.22
CA LEU A 77 -10.11 14.49 8.21
C LEU A 77 -9.31 14.84 9.46
N ASP A 78 -9.38 16.09 9.93
CA ASP A 78 -8.62 16.55 11.10
C ASP A 78 -9.07 15.80 12.38
N GLU A 79 -10.39 15.63 12.56
CA GLU A 79 -10.95 14.83 13.65
C GLU A 79 -10.61 13.34 13.51
N ALA A 80 -10.64 12.79 12.29
CA ALA A 80 -10.27 11.40 12.03
C ALA A 80 -8.80 11.14 12.37
N ARG A 81 -7.90 12.06 12.04
CA ARG A 81 -6.46 11.97 12.38
C ARG A 81 -6.19 12.06 13.88
N ALA A 82 -7.09 12.66 14.68
CA ALA A 82 -6.96 12.79 16.13
C ALA A 82 -7.44 11.53 16.90
N VAL A 83 -8.12 10.59 16.24
CA VAL A 83 -8.53 9.32 16.85
C VAL A 83 -7.30 8.50 17.22
N VAL A 84 -7.29 7.95 18.45
CA VAL A 84 -6.21 7.08 18.92
C VAL A 84 -6.34 5.73 18.24
N TRP A 85 -5.25 5.27 17.60
CA TRP A 85 -5.19 3.94 17.03
C TRP A 85 -5.13 2.89 18.14
N PRO A 86 -5.93 1.83 18.08
CA PRO A 86 -5.85 0.75 19.06
C PRO A 86 -4.48 0.08 18.99
N TYR A 87 -3.92 -0.21 20.15
CA TYR A 87 -2.67 -0.95 20.22
C TYR A 87 -2.82 -2.32 19.55
N ASP A 88 -1.95 -2.59 18.61
CA ASP A 88 -1.89 -3.87 17.93
C ASP A 88 -0.44 -4.30 17.67
N LYS A 89 -0.28 -5.53 17.18
CA LYS A 89 1.03 -6.09 16.84
C LYS A 89 1.72 -5.40 15.64
N TRP A 90 1.01 -4.56 14.92
CA TRP A 90 1.51 -3.90 13.71
C TRP A 90 2.20 -2.58 14.03
N THR A 91 1.57 -1.76 14.86
CA THR A 91 2.08 -0.43 15.17
C THR A 91 2.91 -0.40 16.45
N GLN A 92 2.60 -1.23 17.43
CA GLN A 92 3.26 -1.27 18.74
C GLN A 92 3.47 0.11 19.40
N ARG A 93 2.59 1.07 19.09
CA ARG A 93 2.66 2.47 19.53
C ARG A 93 1.43 2.83 20.36
N PRO A 94 1.37 2.41 21.64
CA PRO A 94 0.21 2.68 22.48
C PRO A 94 -0.03 4.18 22.63
N GLY A 95 -1.29 4.59 22.45
CA GLY A 95 -1.71 5.97 22.61
C GLY A 95 -1.40 6.92 21.45
N TRP A 96 -0.78 6.45 20.38
CA TRP A 96 -0.58 7.28 19.20
C TRP A 96 -1.88 7.46 18.41
N THR A 97 -2.07 8.66 17.90
CA THR A 97 -3.20 8.96 17.02
C THR A 97 -2.94 8.48 15.60
N ILE A 98 -4.01 8.28 14.85
CA ILE A 98 -3.93 7.92 13.43
C ILE A 98 -3.05 8.91 12.64
N GLY A 99 -3.19 10.21 12.94
CA GLY A 99 -2.36 11.24 12.32
C GLY A 99 -0.87 11.05 12.58
N GLN A 100 -0.49 10.78 13.83
CA GLN A 100 0.91 10.53 14.19
C GLN A 100 1.48 9.29 13.49
N LEU A 101 0.70 8.22 13.41
CA LEU A 101 1.11 6.98 12.72
C LEU A 101 1.24 7.17 11.21
N LEU A 102 0.35 7.96 10.58
CA LEU A 102 0.44 8.31 9.17
C LEU A 102 1.68 9.16 8.85
N ASP A 103 1.93 10.19 9.66
CA ASP A 103 3.06 11.10 9.44
C ASP A 103 4.41 10.39 9.60
N ASN A 104 4.45 9.34 10.43
CA ASN A 104 5.63 8.48 10.59
C ASN A 104 5.65 7.26 9.65
N HIS A 105 4.73 7.18 8.69
CA HIS A 105 4.62 6.07 7.73
C HIS A 105 4.47 4.68 8.38
N GLU A 106 3.95 4.61 9.60
CA GLU A 106 3.74 3.33 10.31
C GLU A 106 2.43 2.66 9.90
N ILE A 107 1.43 3.43 9.47
CA ILE A 107 0.17 2.92 8.92
C ILE A 107 -0.13 3.55 7.56
N GLY A 108 -0.90 2.86 6.75
CA GLY A 108 -1.32 3.30 5.44
C GLY A 108 -2.66 2.69 5.02
N GLN A 109 -2.99 2.78 3.75
CA GLN A 109 -4.26 2.35 3.17
C GLN A 109 -4.70 0.93 3.60
N GLN A 110 -3.76 -0.01 3.68
CA GLN A 110 -4.07 -1.39 4.07
C GLN A 110 -4.53 -1.51 5.52
N ASN A 111 -3.94 -0.72 6.43
CA ASN A 111 -4.33 -0.72 7.84
C ASN A 111 -5.75 -0.19 8.01
N PHE A 112 -6.13 0.86 7.25
CA PHE A 112 -7.51 1.39 7.27
C PHE A 112 -8.51 0.40 6.68
N SER A 113 -8.19 -0.25 5.56
CA SER A 113 -9.04 -1.32 5.01
C SER A 113 -9.24 -2.46 6.01
N TYR A 114 -8.20 -2.82 6.74
CA TYR A 114 -8.28 -3.82 7.79
C TYR A 114 -9.12 -3.37 8.98
N ALA A 115 -8.95 -2.12 9.44
CA ALA A 115 -9.76 -1.55 10.52
C ALA A 115 -11.25 -1.48 10.17
N LEU A 116 -11.58 -1.18 8.91
CA LEU A 116 -12.96 -1.22 8.40
C LEU A 116 -13.53 -2.64 8.42
N TYR A 117 -12.70 -3.64 8.13
CA TYR A 117 -13.12 -5.05 8.16
C TYR A 117 -13.33 -5.56 9.59
N GLN A 118 -12.43 -5.20 10.54
CA GLN A 118 -12.44 -5.74 11.91
C GLN A 118 -13.42 -5.04 12.86
N HIS A 119 -13.96 -3.88 12.51
CA HIS A 119 -14.87 -3.11 13.38
C HIS A 119 -14.36 -2.97 14.83
N TRP A 120 -13.08 -2.62 15.02
CA TRP A 120 -12.46 -2.58 16.35
C TRP A 120 -13.20 -1.65 17.35
N ASN A 121 -13.58 -0.47 16.87
CA ASN A 121 -14.56 0.41 17.51
C ASN A 121 -15.09 1.40 16.47
N ASP A 122 -16.22 2.03 16.79
CA ASP A 122 -16.92 2.90 15.85
C ASP A 122 -16.10 4.14 15.45
N GLN A 123 -15.34 4.74 16.39
CA GLN A 123 -14.48 5.89 16.09
C GLN A 123 -13.36 5.53 15.10
N VAL A 124 -12.68 4.42 15.34
CA VAL A 124 -11.60 3.94 14.44
C VAL A 124 -12.15 3.55 13.08
N TYR A 125 -13.32 2.91 13.06
CA TYR A 125 -14.02 2.58 11.82
C TYR A 125 -14.34 3.83 11.01
N GLN A 126 -15.03 4.81 11.63
CA GLN A 126 -15.40 6.06 10.97
C GLN A 126 -14.16 6.87 10.53
N ALA A 127 -13.14 6.96 11.37
CA ALA A 127 -11.88 7.62 11.04
C ALA A 127 -11.19 6.96 9.86
N SER A 128 -11.12 5.62 9.84
CA SER A 128 -10.53 4.86 8.75
C SER A 128 -11.26 5.09 7.42
N ALA A 129 -12.59 5.17 7.45
CA ALA A 129 -13.40 5.46 6.26
C ALA A 129 -13.13 6.88 5.71
N ILE A 130 -13.07 7.87 6.60
CA ILE A 130 -12.78 9.27 6.22
C ILE A 130 -11.38 9.38 5.62
N ILE A 131 -10.37 8.85 6.30
CA ILE A 131 -8.98 8.94 5.85
C ILE A 131 -8.77 8.17 4.55
N LEU A 132 -9.34 6.97 4.43
CA LEU A 132 -9.24 6.20 3.19
C LEU A 132 -9.89 6.95 2.02
N SER A 133 -11.04 7.57 2.23
CA SER A 133 -11.70 8.41 1.23
C SER A 133 -10.85 9.61 0.83
N ASP A 134 -10.19 10.26 1.79
CA ASP A 134 -9.32 11.42 1.55
C ASP A 134 -8.03 11.00 0.84
N LEU A 135 -7.37 9.93 1.28
CA LEU A 135 -6.19 9.39 0.61
C LEU A 135 -6.46 9.06 -0.87
N LEU A 136 -7.61 8.46 -1.14
CA LEU A 136 -8.04 8.15 -2.50
C LEU A 136 -8.31 9.41 -3.34
N ASN A 137 -8.76 10.51 -2.74
CA ASN A 137 -8.99 11.80 -3.41
C ASN A 137 -7.71 12.63 -3.54
N ILE A 138 -6.80 12.57 -2.56
CA ILE A 138 -5.50 13.25 -2.61
C ILE A 138 -4.64 12.65 -3.72
N GLU A 139 -4.65 11.34 -3.90
CA GLU A 139 -3.98 10.71 -5.04
C GLU A 139 -4.53 11.25 -6.37
N ARG A 140 -5.83 11.44 -6.50
CA ARG A 140 -6.45 12.11 -7.66
C ARG A 140 -6.02 13.57 -7.84
N LYS A 141 -5.87 14.34 -6.77
CA LYS A 141 -5.54 15.78 -6.83
C LYS A 141 -4.04 16.05 -6.97
N LYS A 142 -3.17 15.22 -6.40
CA LYS A 142 -1.71 15.32 -6.60
C LYS A 142 -1.29 15.06 -8.04
N ILE A 143 -2.11 14.38 -8.81
CA ILE A 143 -1.92 14.12 -10.23
C ILE A 143 -2.01 15.41 -11.06
N ILE A 144 -2.68 16.45 -10.57
CA ILE A 144 -3.08 17.64 -11.36
C ILE A 144 -2.25 18.91 -11.04
N SER A 145 -1.50 18.96 -9.95
CA SER A 145 -0.86 20.21 -9.50
C SER A 145 0.63 20.09 -9.21
N GLY A 146 1.47 20.20 -10.21
CA GLY A 146 2.91 20.36 -10.04
C GLY A 146 3.68 20.49 -11.35
N ASN A 147 4.81 21.19 -11.33
CA ASN A 147 5.75 21.31 -12.46
C ASN A 147 6.52 20.02 -12.77
N GLY A 148 6.14 18.90 -12.16
CA GLY A 148 6.72 17.58 -12.40
C GLY A 148 5.93 16.78 -13.45
N PRO A 149 6.41 15.56 -13.80
CA PRO A 149 5.73 14.68 -14.74
C PRO A 149 4.32 14.36 -14.23
N LEU A 150 3.37 14.28 -15.15
CA LEU A 150 2.04 13.79 -14.84
C LEU A 150 2.16 12.34 -14.34
N LEU A 151 1.79 12.10 -13.11
CA LEU A 151 1.68 10.76 -12.55
C LEU A 151 0.23 10.31 -12.64
N VAL A 152 -0.01 9.28 -13.43
CA VAL A 152 -1.33 8.65 -13.55
C VAL A 152 -1.25 7.25 -12.95
N GLU A 153 -2.06 7.00 -11.93
CA GLU A 153 -2.13 5.71 -11.27
C GLU A 153 -3.51 5.09 -11.45
N GLN A 154 -3.54 3.86 -11.94
CA GLN A 154 -4.78 3.12 -12.04
C GLN A 154 -5.23 2.65 -10.65
N LYS A 155 -6.41 3.07 -10.25
CA LYS A 155 -6.93 3.02 -8.89
C LYS A 155 -7.14 1.62 -8.30
N ARG A 156 -7.08 0.54 -9.09
CA ARG A 156 -7.60 -0.76 -8.66
C ARG A 156 -6.81 -2.00 -9.05
N THR A 157 -5.73 -1.87 -9.78
CA THR A 157 -5.24 -3.05 -10.48
C THR A 157 -3.76 -3.32 -10.40
N SER A 158 -3.05 -2.91 -9.37
CA SER A 158 -1.83 -3.66 -9.20
C SER A 158 -2.27 -5.10 -8.91
N PHE A 159 -1.89 -6.02 -9.78
CA PHE A 159 -2.02 -7.47 -9.55
C PHE A 159 -1.57 -7.80 -8.11
N MET A 160 -0.60 -7.08 -7.60
CA MET A 160 -0.06 -7.13 -6.25
C MET A 160 -1.07 -6.71 -5.18
N SER A 161 -1.88 -5.66 -5.38
CA SER A 161 -2.92 -5.29 -4.40
C SER A 161 -4.06 -6.31 -4.39
N LYS A 162 -4.44 -6.85 -5.54
CA LYS A 162 -5.44 -7.92 -5.63
C LYS A 162 -4.97 -9.22 -5.00
N GLU A 163 -3.70 -9.60 -5.17
CA GLU A 163 -3.13 -10.78 -4.51
C GLU A 163 -2.97 -10.56 -3.00
N GLY A 164 -2.60 -9.35 -2.57
CA GLY A 164 -2.55 -8.98 -1.16
C GLY A 164 -3.94 -9.03 -0.50
N GLU A 165 -4.98 -8.50 -1.16
CA GLU A 165 -6.37 -8.61 -0.72
C GLU A 165 -6.83 -10.08 -0.70
N ALA A 166 -6.52 -10.85 -1.74
CA ALA A 166 -6.84 -12.28 -1.80
C ALA A 166 -6.11 -13.08 -0.72
N ALA A 167 -4.88 -12.73 -0.38
CA ALA A 167 -4.12 -13.35 0.70
C ALA A 167 -4.74 -13.03 2.07
N THR A 168 -5.16 -11.77 2.29
CA THR A 168 -5.85 -11.35 3.52
C THR A 168 -7.20 -12.06 3.66
N TYR A 169 -7.94 -12.21 2.56
CA TYR A 169 -9.20 -12.95 2.55
C TYR A 169 -9.00 -14.45 2.87
N LYS A 170 -7.96 -15.06 2.29
CA LYS A 170 -7.58 -16.45 2.61
C LYS A 170 -7.19 -16.62 4.07
N TYR A 171 -6.47 -15.68 4.65
CA TYR A 171 -6.13 -15.69 6.07
C TYR A 171 -7.38 -15.69 6.95
N GLY A 172 -8.30 -14.74 6.71
CA GLY A 172 -9.58 -14.66 7.44
C GLY A 172 -10.43 -15.93 7.28
N PHE A 173 -10.50 -16.49 6.08
CA PHE A 173 -11.19 -17.74 5.80
C PHE A 173 -10.61 -18.93 6.61
N TRP A 174 -9.30 -19.10 6.60
CA TRP A 174 -8.66 -20.20 7.33
C TRP A 174 -8.78 -20.04 8.84
N MET A 175 -8.71 -18.83 9.36
CA MET A 175 -8.98 -18.58 10.79
C MET A 175 -10.42 -18.90 11.15
N GLY A 176 -11.39 -18.48 10.35
CA GLY A 176 -12.81 -18.81 10.53
C GLY A 176 -13.08 -20.32 10.47
N MET A 177 -12.50 -21.01 9.49
CA MET A 177 -12.59 -22.48 9.37
C MET A 177 -12.04 -23.21 10.60
N THR A 178 -10.94 -22.70 11.18
CA THR A 178 -10.35 -23.29 12.39
C THR A 178 -11.32 -23.20 13.57
N TRP A 179 -11.91 -22.05 13.80
CA TRP A 179 -12.91 -21.85 14.85
C TRP A 179 -14.18 -22.68 14.62
N ALA A 180 -14.67 -22.75 13.38
CA ALA A 180 -15.84 -23.57 13.04
C ALA A 180 -15.56 -25.07 13.28
N PHE A 181 -14.38 -25.56 12.92
CA PHE A 181 -13.97 -26.93 13.14
C PHE A 181 -13.94 -27.28 14.64
N TRP A 182 -13.39 -26.39 15.47
CA TRP A 182 -13.38 -26.56 16.94
C TRP A 182 -14.80 -26.59 17.51
N ALA A 183 -15.67 -25.70 17.05
CA ALA A 183 -17.06 -25.68 17.49
C ALA A 183 -17.78 -26.99 17.13
N VAL A 184 -17.55 -27.52 15.93
CA VAL A 184 -18.13 -28.82 15.50
C VAL A 184 -17.60 -29.97 16.32
N LEU A 185 -16.31 -30.03 16.63
CA LEU A 185 -15.73 -31.08 17.47
C LEU A 185 -16.32 -31.06 18.88
N VAL A 186 -16.40 -29.88 19.50
CA VAL A 186 -16.99 -29.74 20.85
C VAL A 186 -18.46 -30.17 20.85
N LEU A 187 -19.23 -29.78 19.83
CA LEU A 187 -20.64 -30.17 19.70
C LEU A 187 -20.79 -31.68 19.45
N ALA A 188 -19.91 -32.28 18.66
CA ALA A 188 -19.90 -33.71 18.39
C ALA A 188 -19.57 -34.52 19.70
N ASP A 189 -18.60 -34.04 20.46
CA ASP A 189 -18.23 -34.65 21.73
C ASP A 189 -19.39 -34.58 22.76
N ILE A 190 -20.03 -33.40 22.86
CA ILE A 190 -21.23 -33.23 23.71
C ILE A 190 -22.37 -34.13 23.23
N GLY A 191 -22.64 -34.14 21.90
CA GLY A 191 -23.68 -34.98 21.32
C GLY A 191 -23.45 -36.48 21.56
N TYR A 192 -22.21 -36.93 21.41
CA TYR A 192 -21.81 -38.31 21.71
C TYR A 192 -21.99 -38.66 23.17
N LEU A 193 -21.63 -37.78 24.09
CA LEU A 193 -21.82 -37.97 25.53
C LEU A 193 -23.29 -38.06 25.89
N VAL A 194 -24.14 -37.21 25.34
CA VAL A 194 -25.60 -37.26 25.52
C VAL A 194 -26.20 -38.52 24.92
N TYR A 195 -25.78 -38.94 23.74
CA TYR A 195 -26.19 -40.21 23.11
C TYR A 195 -25.86 -41.42 23.99
N GLN A 196 -24.65 -41.48 24.51
CA GLN A 196 -24.20 -42.56 25.44
C GLN A 196 -25.00 -42.58 26.73
N ILE A 197 -25.37 -41.42 27.28
CA ILE A 197 -26.21 -41.34 28.50
C ILE A 197 -27.63 -41.85 28.24
N ILE A 198 -28.23 -41.52 27.09
CA ILE A 198 -29.62 -41.86 26.79
C ILE A 198 -29.80 -43.33 26.36
N GLU A 199 -28.91 -43.88 25.53
CA GLU A 199 -29.19 -45.14 24.82
C GLU A 199 -28.61 -46.39 25.55
N LYS A 200 -27.60 -46.25 26.38
CA LYS A 200 -26.90 -47.41 26.95
C LYS A 200 -27.06 -47.67 28.45
N ASN A 201 -27.93 -46.94 29.14
CA ASN A 201 -27.88 -46.97 30.61
C ASN A 201 -26.44 -46.93 31.14
N LEU A 202 -25.63 -46.11 30.47
CA LEU A 202 -24.17 -46.04 30.61
C LEU A 202 -23.76 -45.73 32.06
N ILE A 203 -24.68 -45.14 32.84
CA ILE A 203 -24.45 -44.84 34.24
C ILE A 203 -24.16 -46.12 35.02
N ASP A 204 -24.91 -47.20 34.77
CA ASP A 204 -24.69 -48.46 35.47
C ASP A 204 -23.42 -49.19 34.96
N GLY A 205 -23.16 -49.16 33.67
CA GLY A 205 -21.91 -49.65 33.06
C GLY A 205 -20.65 -48.89 33.49
N LEU A 206 -20.77 -47.59 33.59
CA LEU A 206 -19.70 -46.69 34.03
C LEU A 206 -19.40 -46.85 35.51
N LEU A 207 -20.42 -47.03 36.34
CA LEU A 207 -20.27 -47.27 37.77
C LEU A 207 -19.65 -48.66 38.08
N SER A 208 -19.74 -49.60 37.12
CA SER A 208 -19.12 -50.95 37.25
C SER A 208 -17.64 -50.99 36.86
N LEU A 209 -17.11 -49.95 36.16
CA LEU A 209 -15.69 -49.86 35.85
C LEU A 209 -14.89 -49.54 37.13
N ASN A 210 -13.79 -50.28 37.33
CA ASN A 210 -12.88 -49.92 38.41
C ASN A 210 -12.18 -48.59 38.12
N TRP A 211 -11.75 -47.86 39.12
CA TRP A 211 -11.16 -46.54 38.99
C TRP A 211 -9.95 -46.50 38.01
N PHE A 212 -9.24 -47.61 37.85
CA PHE A 212 -8.08 -47.75 36.99
C PHE A 212 -8.48 -47.74 35.48
N SER A 213 -9.57 -48.41 35.14
CA SER A 213 -10.11 -48.39 33.78
C SER A 213 -10.60 -46.98 33.38
N TRP A 214 -11.22 -46.26 34.30
CA TRP A 214 -11.59 -44.88 34.12
C TRP A 214 -10.39 -43.95 33.85
N LEU A 215 -9.33 -44.15 34.63
CA LEU A 215 -8.10 -43.40 34.46
C LEU A 215 -7.51 -43.60 33.04
N ILE A 216 -7.51 -44.85 32.53
CA ILE A 216 -7.02 -45.13 31.15
C ILE A 216 -7.87 -44.47 30.10
N VAL A 217 -9.20 -44.48 30.19
CA VAL A 217 -10.10 -43.82 29.25
C VAL A 217 -9.88 -42.31 29.24
N ILE A 218 -9.85 -41.70 30.41
CA ILE A 218 -9.63 -40.25 30.53
C ILE A 218 -8.25 -39.85 29.95
N LEU A 219 -7.21 -40.58 30.27
CA LEU A 219 -5.86 -40.33 29.75
C LEU A 219 -5.79 -40.54 28.23
N GLY A 220 -6.48 -41.54 27.67
CA GLY A 220 -6.55 -41.81 26.23
C GLY A 220 -7.25 -40.69 25.47
N VAL A 221 -8.40 -40.24 25.99
CA VAL A 221 -9.15 -39.11 25.40
C VAL A 221 -8.31 -37.82 25.47
N ALA A 222 -7.73 -37.53 26.65
CA ALA A 222 -6.90 -36.35 26.82
C ALA A 222 -5.68 -36.34 25.87
N PHE A 223 -4.98 -37.49 25.76
CA PHE A 223 -3.82 -37.64 24.88
C PHE A 223 -4.21 -37.51 23.41
N GLY A 224 -5.31 -38.17 23.00
CA GLY A 224 -5.85 -38.04 21.64
C GLY A 224 -6.22 -36.60 21.27
N SER A 225 -6.90 -35.93 22.18
CA SER A 225 -7.26 -34.48 21.98
C SER A 225 -6.02 -33.62 21.87
N ILE A 226 -5.03 -33.77 22.73
CA ILE A 226 -3.77 -33.01 22.65
C ILE A 226 -3.03 -33.27 21.31
N LEU A 227 -3.01 -34.53 20.87
CA LEU A 227 -2.37 -34.87 19.58
C LEU A 227 -3.09 -34.24 18.40
N CYS A 228 -4.41 -34.31 18.35
CA CYS A 228 -5.23 -33.69 17.34
C CYS A 228 -5.01 -32.16 17.31
N VAL A 229 -5.03 -31.51 18.47
CA VAL A 229 -4.73 -30.07 18.62
C VAL A 229 -3.36 -29.72 18.04
N LYS A 230 -2.32 -30.49 18.37
CA LYS A 230 -0.96 -30.25 17.85
C LYS A 230 -0.87 -30.41 16.34
N ILE A 231 -1.53 -31.40 15.74
CA ILE A 231 -1.53 -31.63 14.29
C ILE A 231 -2.25 -30.48 13.57
N ILE A 232 -3.44 -30.11 14.04
CA ILE A 232 -4.24 -29.05 13.44
C ILE A 232 -3.49 -27.72 13.56
N ASN A 233 -3.00 -27.36 14.73
CA ASN A 233 -2.23 -26.14 14.92
C ASN A 233 -1.01 -26.11 14.00
N ARG A 234 -0.27 -27.22 13.86
CA ARG A 234 0.89 -27.27 12.96
C ARG A 234 0.52 -27.04 11.50
N MET A 235 -0.62 -27.57 11.03
CA MET A 235 -1.10 -27.35 9.66
C MET A 235 -1.57 -25.91 9.45
N VAL A 236 -2.32 -25.36 10.40
CA VAL A 236 -2.86 -24.00 10.32
C VAL A 236 -1.74 -22.98 10.41
N PHE A 237 -0.82 -23.09 11.39
CA PHE A 237 0.30 -22.14 11.52
C PHE A 237 1.20 -22.12 10.29
N ARG A 238 1.50 -23.28 9.70
CA ARG A 238 2.26 -23.32 8.43
C ARG A 238 1.57 -22.57 7.29
N ARG A 239 0.25 -22.63 7.21
CA ARG A 239 -0.52 -21.89 6.19
C ARG A 239 -0.52 -20.39 6.49
N ILE A 240 -0.68 -20.02 7.75
CA ILE A 240 -0.64 -18.64 8.21
C ILE A 240 0.74 -18.02 7.91
N ASP A 241 1.83 -18.69 8.25
CA ASP A 241 3.20 -18.24 7.99
C ASP A 241 3.45 -18.01 6.50
N THR A 242 2.91 -18.91 5.64
CA THR A 242 3.05 -18.76 4.18
C THR A 242 2.31 -17.52 3.69
N ILE A 243 1.07 -17.30 4.16
CA ILE A 243 0.26 -16.14 3.78
C ILE A 243 0.90 -14.84 4.28
N GLU A 244 1.40 -14.83 5.51
CA GLU A 244 2.09 -13.66 6.07
C GLU A 244 3.36 -13.33 5.29
N LEU A 245 4.13 -14.36 4.88
CA LEU A 245 5.29 -14.15 4.03
C LEU A 245 4.92 -13.55 2.67
N ASP A 246 3.83 -14.00 2.07
CA ASP A 246 3.36 -13.46 0.81
C ASP A 246 2.88 -12.01 0.95
N ILE A 247 2.14 -11.67 2.02
CA ILE A 247 1.76 -10.28 2.33
C ILE A 247 3.00 -9.39 2.49
N ARG A 248 4.03 -9.85 3.21
CA ARG A 248 5.28 -9.09 3.37
C ARG A 248 6.01 -8.85 2.05
N LYS A 249 6.03 -9.86 1.15
CA LYS A 249 6.63 -9.73 -0.18
C LYS A 249 5.88 -8.71 -1.02
N HIS A 250 4.55 -8.75 -1.03
CA HIS A 250 3.72 -7.80 -1.75
C HIS A 250 3.92 -6.37 -1.25
N LYS A 251 3.94 -6.18 0.08
CA LYS A 251 4.21 -4.87 0.69
C LYS A 251 5.62 -4.35 0.33
N ALA A 252 6.63 -5.21 0.34
CA ALA A 252 7.98 -4.85 -0.07
C ALA A 252 8.03 -4.45 -1.56
N GLY A 253 7.29 -5.14 -2.43
CA GLY A 253 7.14 -4.78 -3.84
C GLY A 253 6.57 -3.38 -4.01
N GLN A 254 5.44 -3.10 -3.36
CA GLN A 254 4.77 -1.79 -3.42
C GLN A 254 5.67 -0.65 -2.91
N ILE A 255 6.38 -0.85 -1.80
CA ILE A 255 7.34 0.15 -1.29
C ILE A 255 8.45 0.42 -2.33
N GLY A 256 8.91 -0.61 -3.04
CA GLY A 256 9.90 -0.44 -4.11
C GLY A 256 9.37 0.38 -5.28
N GLU A 257 8.15 0.08 -5.73
CA GLU A 257 7.48 0.82 -6.80
C GLU A 257 7.27 2.30 -6.43
N ASP A 258 6.85 2.59 -5.20
CA ASP A 258 6.67 3.95 -4.70
C ASP A 258 7.99 4.72 -4.67
N LYS A 259 9.06 4.11 -4.14
CA LYS A 259 10.40 4.72 -4.12
C LYS A 259 10.90 5.08 -5.52
N VAL A 260 10.74 4.16 -6.47
CA VAL A 260 11.18 4.39 -7.86
C VAL A 260 10.33 5.48 -8.52
N ALA A 261 9.01 5.48 -8.32
CA ALA A 261 8.14 6.52 -8.84
C ALA A 261 8.48 7.90 -8.29
N ASP A 262 8.75 8.01 -7.01
CA ASP A 262 9.16 9.26 -6.37
C ASP A 262 10.52 9.75 -6.90
N GLU A 263 11.47 8.85 -7.10
CA GLU A 263 12.77 9.22 -7.62
C GLU A 263 12.71 9.62 -9.09
N LEU A 264 11.92 8.93 -9.91
CA LEU A 264 11.64 9.34 -11.29
C LEU A 264 11.01 10.73 -11.34
N ARG A 265 10.01 11.00 -10.48
CA ARG A 265 9.33 12.31 -10.43
C ARG A 265 10.24 13.47 -10.05
N LYS A 266 11.22 13.25 -9.19
CA LYS A 266 12.20 14.28 -8.81
C LYS A 266 13.10 14.69 -9.98
N ASN A 267 13.40 13.77 -10.88
CA ASN A 267 14.39 13.92 -11.93
C ASN A 267 13.79 14.17 -13.32
N LEU A 268 12.50 13.89 -13.51
CA LEU A 268 11.76 14.16 -14.74
C LEU A 268 11.09 15.55 -14.66
N ASP A 269 10.82 16.13 -15.81
CA ASP A 269 10.10 17.41 -15.94
C ASP A 269 8.68 17.21 -16.49
N GLY A 270 7.94 18.31 -16.66
CA GLY A 270 6.55 18.31 -17.12
C GLY A 270 6.35 17.84 -18.57
N SER A 271 7.44 17.60 -19.34
CA SER A 271 7.35 17.00 -20.67
C SER A 271 7.21 15.49 -20.66
N CYS A 272 7.26 14.89 -19.47
CA CYS A 272 7.16 13.44 -19.27
C CYS A 272 5.87 13.07 -18.58
N HIS A 273 5.31 11.90 -18.89
CA HIS A 273 4.18 11.31 -18.18
C HIS A 273 4.56 9.93 -17.65
N LEU A 274 4.20 9.66 -16.41
CA LEU A 274 4.45 8.38 -15.73
C LEU A 274 3.10 7.73 -15.41
N PHE A 275 2.86 6.55 -16.00
CA PHE A 275 1.66 5.74 -15.77
C PHE A 275 2.04 4.54 -14.91
N ARG A 276 1.38 4.36 -13.77
CA ARG A 276 1.68 3.26 -12.83
C ARG A 276 0.61 2.18 -12.90
N ASN A 277 1.04 0.95 -12.66
CA ASN A 277 0.17 -0.23 -12.58
C ASN A 277 -0.78 -0.33 -13.80
N TYR A 278 -0.20 -0.16 -14.99
CA TYR A 278 -0.99 -0.07 -16.22
C TYR A 278 -1.38 -1.45 -16.72
N HIS A 279 -2.69 -1.70 -16.74
CA HIS A 279 -3.23 -2.95 -17.27
C HIS A 279 -3.56 -2.80 -18.75
N ILE A 280 -2.89 -3.56 -19.60
CA ILE A 280 -3.22 -3.60 -21.04
C ILE A 280 -4.39 -4.58 -21.23
N ASN A 281 -5.51 -4.09 -21.79
CA ASN A 281 -6.71 -4.91 -22.01
C ASN A 281 -6.41 -6.25 -22.70
N GLY A 282 -6.97 -7.32 -22.14
CA GLY A 282 -6.77 -8.70 -22.63
C GLY A 282 -5.44 -9.34 -22.21
N LYS A 283 -4.62 -8.66 -21.41
CA LYS A 283 -3.37 -9.20 -20.86
C LYS A 283 -3.54 -9.58 -19.40
N LYS A 284 -2.75 -10.56 -18.95
CA LYS A 284 -2.80 -11.04 -17.55
C LYS A 284 -1.89 -10.27 -16.59
N GLN A 285 -0.91 -9.56 -17.14
CA GLN A 285 0.11 -8.87 -16.35
C GLN A 285 -0.05 -7.36 -16.52
N ASP A 286 0.13 -6.65 -15.42
CA ASP A 286 0.22 -5.21 -15.41
C ASP A 286 1.65 -4.78 -15.72
N VAL A 287 1.82 -3.60 -16.28
CA VAL A 287 3.12 -2.94 -16.41
C VAL A 287 3.32 -2.10 -15.16
N ASP A 288 4.38 -2.35 -14.39
CA ASP A 288 4.62 -1.64 -13.13
C ASP A 288 4.62 -0.12 -13.36
N GLN A 289 5.39 0.34 -14.38
CA GLN A 289 5.36 1.72 -14.81
C GLN A 289 5.58 1.86 -16.32
N ILE A 290 4.90 2.83 -16.92
CA ILE A 290 5.16 3.28 -18.30
C ILE A 290 5.65 4.74 -18.21
N LEU A 291 6.83 5.00 -18.74
CA LEU A 291 7.32 6.35 -18.92
C LEU A 291 7.11 6.78 -20.39
N LEU A 292 6.25 7.74 -20.60
CA LEU A 292 6.10 8.45 -21.87
C LEU A 292 6.90 9.73 -21.83
N SER A 293 7.81 9.90 -22.77
CA SER A 293 8.70 11.05 -22.83
C SER A 293 8.96 11.46 -24.28
N PRO A 294 9.49 12.65 -24.55
CA PRO A 294 9.92 13.06 -25.90
C PRO A 294 10.98 12.10 -26.50
N TRP A 295 11.75 11.41 -25.66
CA TRP A 295 12.82 10.50 -26.10
C TRP A 295 12.34 9.08 -26.40
N GLY A 296 11.10 8.74 -26.04
CA GLY A 296 10.53 7.40 -26.30
C GLY A 296 9.49 6.98 -25.31
N VAL A 297 8.98 5.76 -25.50
CA VAL A 297 8.11 5.04 -24.59
C VAL A 297 8.92 3.94 -23.90
N PHE A 298 8.84 3.87 -22.59
CA PHE A 298 9.57 2.90 -21.78
C PHE A 298 8.61 2.07 -20.96
N ALA A 299 8.75 0.74 -21.02
CA ALA A 299 8.10 -0.17 -20.11
C ALA A 299 9.09 -0.50 -18.99
N ILE A 300 8.70 -0.22 -17.76
CA ILE A 300 9.56 -0.34 -16.59
C ILE A 300 9.01 -1.45 -15.70
N GLU A 301 9.86 -2.38 -15.34
CA GLU A 301 9.65 -3.41 -14.34
C GLU A 301 10.48 -3.08 -13.11
N ILE A 302 9.88 -3.15 -11.92
CA ILE A 302 10.54 -2.79 -10.67
C ILE A 302 10.70 -4.03 -9.81
N LYS A 303 11.90 -4.24 -9.30
CA LYS A 303 12.17 -5.31 -8.33
C LYS A 303 12.79 -4.73 -7.07
N ASN A 304 12.22 -5.11 -5.93
CA ASN A 304 12.70 -4.72 -4.61
C ASN A 304 13.08 -5.98 -3.81
N PRO A 305 14.16 -6.68 -4.18
CA PRO A 305 14.63 -7.80 -3.40
C PRO A 305 15.17 -7.33 -2.04
N SER A 306 15.13 -8.19 -1.03
CA SER A 306 15.77 -7.90 0.25
C SER A 306 17.28 -7.66 0.05
N GLY A 307 17.85 -6.70 0.78
CA GLY A 307 19.25 -6.28 0.69
C GLY A 307 20.25 -7.45 0.70
N ASN A 308 21.46 -7.22 0.22
CA ASN A 308 22.53 -8.22 0.00
C ASN A 308 22.18 -9.34 -1.00
N SER A 309 21.10 -9.20 -1.78
CA SER A 309 20.83 -10.14 -2.86
C SER A 309 21.80 -9.92 -4.02
N VAL A 310 22.32 -11.02 -4.55
CA VAL A 310 23.28 -11.01 -5.67
C VAL A 310 22.64 -11.72 -6.86
N PHE A 311 22.65 -11.06 -8.02
CA PHE A 311 22.09 -11.57 -9.26
C PHE A 311 23.12 -11.58 -10.38
N GLU A 312 22.96 -12.50 -11.30
CA GLU A 312 23.69 -12.55 -12.58
C GLU A 312 22.66 -12.51 -13.73
N LEU A 313 22.83 -11.53 -14.59
CA LEU A 313 22.00 -11.30 -15.77
C LEU A 313 22.88 -11.52 -16.99
N CYS A 314 22.51 -12.47 -17.87
CA CYS A 314 23.25 -12.79 -19.09
C CYS A 314 22.28 -13.07 -20.23
N GLY A 315 22.25 -12.21 -21.25
CA GLY A 315 21.24 -12.29 -22.29
C GLY A 315 19.81 -12.22 -21.70
N GLU A 316 19.05 -13.28 -21.79
CA GLU A 316 17.72 -13.44 -21.18
C GLU A 316 17.73 -14.24 -19.87
N GLU A 317 18.90 -14.74 -19.46
CA GLU A 317 18.99 -15.53 -18.24
C GLU A 317 19.05 -14.64 -17.01
N PHE A 318 18.33 -15.06 -15.97
CA PHE A 318 18.28 -14.42 -14.68
C PHE A 318 18.57 -15.43 -13.58
N LYS A 319 19.70 -15.28 -12.92
CA LYS A 319 20.17 -16.19 -11.87
C LYS A 319 20.30 -15.44 -10.56
N LYS A 320 19.84 -16.06 -9.48
CA LYS A 320 20.01 -15.56 -8.09
C LYS A 320 21.06 -16.40 -7.37
N ARG A 321 21.95 -15.75 -6.66
CA ARG A 321 22.91 -16.43 -5.80
C ARG A 321 22.23 -16.95 -4.52
N ILE A 322 22.35 -18.25 -4.29
CA ILE A 322 21.91 -18.94 -3.07
C ILE A 322 23.11 -19.66 -2.49
N GLY A 323 23.62 -19.15 -1.37
CA GLY A 323 24.92 -19.58 -0.82
C GLY A 323 26.06 -19.30 -1.82
N ASN A 324 26.79 -20.34 -2.22
CA ASN A 324 27.90 -20.24 -3.18
C ASN A 324 27.52 -20.61 -4.63
N LYS A 325 26.25 -20.82 -4.92
CA LYS A 325 25.78 -21.24 -6.25
C LYS A 325 24.80 -20.22 -6.82
N TYR A 326 24.89 -20.01 -8.15
CA TYR A 326 23.87 -19.29 -8.91
C TYR A 326 22.78 -20.26 -9.37
N VAL A 327 21.54 -19.95 -9.06
CA VAL A 327 20.37 -20.74 -9.40
C VAL A 327 19.52 -19.96 -10.39
N GLN A 328 19.21 -20.59 -11.51
CA GLN A 328 18.32 -20.03 -12.54
C GLN A 328 16.91 -19.85 -11.96
N GLU A 329 16.35 -18.66 -12.06
CA GLU A 329 14.95 -18.42 -11.72
C GLU A 329 14.04 -18.96 -12.82
N LYS A 330 12.87 -19.48 -12.41
CA LYS A 330 11.87 -19.99 -13.34
C LYS A 330 11.33 -18.85 -14.23
N ASP A 331 10.96 -19.17 -15.45
CA ASP A 331 10.47 -18.19 -16.45
C ASP A 331 9.43 -17.21 -15.93
N LYS A 332 8.49 -17.67 -15.10
CA LYS A 332 7.45 -16.83 -14.49
C LYS A 332 8.00 -15.79 -13.48
N ARG A 333 9.23 -15.95 -13.02
CA ARG A 333 9.90 -15.06 -12.06
C ARG A 333 11.09 -14.34 -12.68
N ASN A 334 11.31 -14.51 -13.97
CA ASN A 334 12.40 -13.86 -14.68
C ASN A 334 11.96 -12.42 -15.06
N PRO A 335 12.49 -11.38 -14.42
CA PRO A 335 12.07 -10.00 -14.67
C PRO A 335 12.47 -9.52 -16.08
N ILE A 336 13.54 -10.08 -16.67
CA ILE A 336 13.96 -9.75 -18.03
C ILE A 336 12.87 -10.18 -19.03
N LYS A 337 12.39 -11.41 -18.90
CA LYS A 337 11.31 -11.92 -19.77
C LYS A 337 9.99 -11.18 -19.51
N GLN A 338 9.73 -10.81 -18.26
CA GLN A 338 8.54 -10.08 -17.88
C GLN A 338 8.51 -8.69 -18.53
N VAL A 339 9.54 -7.87 -18.34
CA VAL A 339 9.56 -6.51 -18.91
C VAL A 339 9.62 -6.50 -20.42
N ARG A 340 10.31 -7.47 -21.07
CA ARG A 340 10.27 -7.62 -22.54
C ARG A 340 8.89 -7.99 -23.05
N GLY A 341 8.18 -8.86 -22.32
CA GLY A 341 6.79 -9.20 -22.60
C GLY A 341 5.90 -7.97 -22.51
N ASN A 342 6.01 -7.21 -21.42
CA ASN A 342 5.29 -5.97 -21.18
C ASN A 342 5.59 -4.92 -22.26
N ALA A 343 6.85 -4.74 -22.64
CA ALA A 343 7.25 -3.80 -23.71
C ALA A 343 6.69 -4.20 -25.07
N ARG A 344 6.69 -5.49 -25.39
CA ARG A 344 6.09 -6.01 -26.63
C ARG A 344 4.58 -5.79 -26.65
N ASP A 345 3.91 -6.09 -25.56
CA ASP A 345 2.46 -5.93 -25.46
C ASP A 345 2.05 -4.45 -25.53
N LEU A 346 2.81 -3.57 -24.86
CA LEU A 346 2.62 -2.12 -24.95
C LEU A 346 2.90 -1.60 -26.36
N LYS A 347 3.94 -2.09 -27.03
CA LYS A 347 4.19 -1.78 -28.43
C LYS A 347 2.99 -2.13 -29.31
N CYS A 348 2.49 -3.38 -29.23
CA CYS A 348 1.33 -3.81 -30.00
C CYS A 348 0.09 -2.95 -29.70
N PHE A 349 -0.11 -2.55 -28.45
CA PHE A 349 -1.19 -1.66 -28.05
C PHE A 349 -1.08 -0.28 -28.69
N LEU A 350 0.13 0.28 -28.81
CA LEU A 350 0.40 1.60 -29.36
C LEU A 350 0.67 1.58 -30.89
N GLU A 351 0.86 0.43 -31.51
CA GLU A 351 1.21 0.25 -32.94
C GLU A 351 0.40 1.11 -33.90
N PRO A 352 -0.95 1.20 -33.77
CA PRO A 352 -1.74 2.04 -34.70
C PRO A 352 -1.28 3.49 -34.72
N ILE A 353 -0.99 4.07 -33.54
CA ILE A 353 -0.56 5.48 -33.42
C ILE A 353 0.88 5.63 -33.90
N LEU A 354 1.77 4.72 -33.48
CA LEU A 354 3.18 4.77 -33.85
C LEU A 354 3.36 4.67 -35.37
N SER A 355 2.58 3.82 -36.03
CA SER A 355 2.62 3.62 -37.48
C SER A 355 2.06 4.84 -38.22
N GLU A 356 0.93 5.41 -37.78
CA GLU A 356 0.31 6.60 -38.37
C GLU A 356 1.26 7.80 -38.40
N HIS A 357 2.06 7.97 -37.35
CA HIS A 357 2.98 9.09 -37.20
C HIS A 357 4.42 8.78 -37.68
N ALA A 358 4.66 7.61 -38.28
CA ALA A 358 6.00 7.17 -38.67
C ALA A 358 7.02 7.27 -37.49
N CYS A 359 6.54 7.17 -36.25
CA CYS A 359 7.38 7.18 -35.06
C CYS A 359 8.10 5.85 -34.91
N PRO A 360 9.32 5.82 -34.34
CA PRO A 360 10.00 4.56 -34.06
C PRO A 360 9.12 3.63 -33.24
N ALA A 361 8.72 2.50 -33.82
CA ALA A 361 7.81 1.54 -33.20
C ALA A 361 8.51 0.69 -32.14
N TYR A 362 9.31 1.30 -31.26
CA TYR A 362 10.06 0.60 -30.23
C TYR A 362 9.72 1.12 -28.84
N VAL A 363 9.24 0.20 -28.00
CA VAL A 363 9.08 0.43 -26.57
C VAL A 363 10.29 -0.16 -25.85
N THR A 364 11.04 0.68 -25.14
CA THR A 364 12.27 0.27 -24.46
C THR A 364 11.97 -0.43 -23.14
N PRO A 365 12.35 -1.71 -22.96
CA PRO A 365 12.22 -2.40 -21.70
C PRO A 365 13.33 -1.98 -20.73
N ILE A 366 12.96 -1.65 -19.48
CA ILE A 366 13.89 -1.28 -18.41
C ILE A 366 13.57 -2.06 -17.15
N LEU A 367 14.58 -2.66 -16.53
CA LEU A 367 14.50 -3.24 -15.20
C LEU A 367 15.13 -2.28 -14.20
N ILE A 368 14.41 -1.94 -13.12
CA ILE A 368 14.93 -1.05 -12.06
C ILE A 368 15.00 -1.82 -10.73
N TRP A 369 16.17 -1.81 -10.13
CA TRP A 369 16.38 -2.24 -8.75
C TRP A 369 16.02 -1.10 -7.80
N ALA A 370 14.97 -1.29 -6.99
CA ALA A 370 14.51 -0.31 -5.99
C ALA A 370 15.37 -0.27 -4.72
N ASP A 371 16.30 -1.23 -4.58
CA ASP A 371 17.30 -1.28 -3.52
C ASP A 371 18.69 -1.05 -4.13
N SER A 372 19.41 -0.03 -3.63
CA SER A 372 20.77 0.32 -4.07
C SER A 372 21.81 -0.73 -3.70
N ASP A 373 21.55 -1.52 -2.64
CA ASP A 373 22.48 -2.52 -2.10
C ASP A 373 22.46 -3.84 -2.87
N VAL A 374 21.56 -3.97 -3.84
CA VAL A 374 21.54 -5.12 -4.74
C VAL A 374 22.81 -5.14 -5.59
N THR A 375 23.48 -6.27 -5.59
CA THR A 375 24.58 -6.51 -6.52
C THR A 375 24.05 -7.24 -7.75
N SER A 376 24.15 -6.61 -8.92
CA SER A 376 23.85 -7.27 -10.20
C SER A 376 25.09 -7.27 -11.09
N TYR A 377 25.35 -8.43 -11.71
CA TYR A 377 26.39 -8.59 -12.71
C TYR A 377 25.70 -8.75 -14.07
N ASP A 378 25.82 -7.70 -14.90
CA ASP A 378 25.16 -7.64 -16.20
C ASP A 378 26.18 -7.98 -17.28
N LYS A 379 26.01 -9.15 -17.92
CA LYS A 379 26.79 -9.55 -19.09
C LYS A 379 25.84 -9.63 -20.29
N ASP A 380 26.05 -8.73 -21.24
CA ASP A 380 25.29 -8.71 -22.51
C ASP A 380 23.76 -8.86 -22.29
N CYS A 381 23.25 -8.20 -21.24
CA CYS A 381 21.81 -8.22 -20.95
C CYS A 381 21.04 -7.58 -22.12
N VAL A 382 19.94 -8.21 -22.54
CA VAL A 382 19.12 -7.76 -23.69
C VAL A 382 18.20 -6.58 -23.36
N ILE A 383 18.26 -6.08 -22.13
CA ILE A 383 17.49 -4.93 -21.64
C ILE A 383 18.39 -3.97 -20.87
N ASP A 384 17.94 -2.76 -20.70
CA ASP A 384 18.56 -1.81 -19.78
C ASP A 384 18.25 -2.18 -18.33
N VAL A 385 19.29 -2.23 -17.48
CA VAL A 385 19.17 -2.51 -16.05
C VAL A 385 19.74 -1.31 -15.28
N TRP A 386 18.91 -0.72 -14.42
CA TRP A 386 19.27 0.45 -13.64
C TRP A 386 19.11 0.18 -12.15
N LYS A 387 19.82 0.92 -11.32
CA LYS A 387 19.58 1.00 -9.89
C LYS A 387 18.93 2.33 -9.55
N ILE A 388 18.18 2.37 -8.45
CA ILE A 388 17.48 3.59 -8.02
C ILE A 388 18.43 4.77 -7.84
N ASN A 389 19.63 4.56 -7.32
CA ASN A 389 20.66 5.60 -7.14
C ASN A 389 21.31 6.07 -8.45
N GLU A 390 21.11 5.34 -9.55
CA GLU A 390 21.60 5.71 -10.89
C GLU A 390 20.56 6.50 -11.68
N LEU A 391 19.29 6.57 -11.22
CA LEU A 391 18.21 7.21 -11.96
C LEU A 391 18.49 8.65 -12.36
N PRO A 392 19.05 9.53 -11.49
CA PRO A 392 19.36 10.90 -11.91
C PRO A 392 20.26 10.93 -13.14
N ARG A 393 21.37 10.20 -13.10
CA ARG A 393 22.33 10.12 -14.23
C ARG A 393 21.70 9.50 -15.48
N LYS A 394 20.93 8.42 -15.33
CA LYS A 394 20.27 7.73 -16.44
C LYS A 394 19.22 8.60 -17.13
N ILE A 395 18.48 9.39 -16.35
CA ILE A 395 17.52 10.35 -16.89
C ILE A 395 18.23 11.48 -17.62
N ASP A 396 19.33 11.99 -17.08
CA ASP A 396 20.14 13.03 -17.76
C ASP A 396 20.73 12.50 -19.08
N GLU A 397 21.17 11.23 -19.12
CA GLU A 397 21.60 10.56 -20.36
C GLU A 397 20.44 10.45 -21.38
N LEU A 398 19.20 10.21 -20.91
CA LEU A 398 18.01 10.21 -21.79
C LEU A 398 17.71 11.60 -22.33
N LYS A 399 17.79 12.64 -21.49
CA LYS A 399 17.55 14.04 -21.91
C LYS A 399 18.49 14.53 -22.99
N GLN A 400 19.70 13.98 -23.05
CA GLN A 400 20.69 14.30 -24.08
C GLN A 400 20.41 13.60 -25.43
N LYS A 401 19.52 12.62 -25.47
CA LYS A 401 19.13 11.93 -26.71
C LYS A 401 18.21 12.81 -27.56
N PRO A 402 18.27 12.69 -28.88
CA PRO A 402 17.35 13.42 -29.73
C PRO A 402 15.90 12.99 -29.48
N GLN A 403 14.97 13.93 -29.65
CA GLN A 403 13.54 13.64 -29.58
C GLN A 403 13.18 12.57 -30.65
N LYS A 404 12.52 11.52 -30.21
CA LYS A 404 12.12 10.39 -31.06
C LYS A 404 10.62 10.38 -31.38
N ILE A 405 9.83 11.04 -30.54
CA ILE A 405 8.37 11.07 -30.64
C ILE A 405 7.97 12.51 -30.98
N SER A 406 7.27 12.73 -32.10
CA SER A 406 6.75 14.04 -32.44
C SER A 406 5.67 14.47 -31.44
N ASP A 407 5.48 15.77 -31.24
CA ASP A 407 4.48 16.31 -30.30
C ASP A 407 3.07 15.79 -30.59
N LYS A 408 2.74 15.60 -31.89
CA LYS A 408 1.44 15.07 -32.28
C LYS A 408 1.30 13.59 -31.85
N CYS A 409 2.29 12.77 -32.16
CA CYS A 409 2.32 11.36 -31.76
C CYS A 409 2.29 11.24 -30.21
N TYR A 410 3.04 12.09 -29.51
CA TYR A 410 3.07 12.14 -28.06
C TYR A 410 1.67 12.34 -27.46
N LYS A 411 0.95 13.38 -27.92
CA LYS A 411 -0.41 13.69 -27.46
C LYS A 411 -1.42 12.56 -27.73
N GLU A 412 -1.28 11.87 -28.84
CA GLU A 412 -2.17 10.75 -29.17
C GLU A 412 -1.87 9.50 -28.32
N ILE A 413 -0.59 9.22 -28.05
CA ILE A 413 -0.21 8.16 -27.12
C ILE A 413 -0.72 8.49 -25.71
N GLU A 414 -0.49 9.72 -25.25
CA GLU A 414 -0.99 10.22 -23.98
C GLU A 414 -2.50 10.01 -23.86
N LYS A 415 -3.27 10.51 -24.83
CA LYS A 415 -4.72 10.37 -24.86
C LYS A 415 -5.16 8.92 -24.83
N LYS A 416 -4.47 8.01 -25.55
CA LYS A 416 -4.78 6.59 -25.57
C LYS A 416 -4.49 5.93 -24.22
N LEU A 417 -3.38 6.28 -23.59
CA LEU A 417 -3.04 5.77 -22.27
C LEU A 417 -3.98 6.33 -21.21
N MET A 418 -4.35 7.61 -21.28
CA MET A 418 -5.29 8.24 -20.34
C MET A 418 -6.70 7.69 -20.43
N LYS A 419 -7.19 7.37 -21.63
CA LYS A 419 -8.55 6.85 -21.84
C LYS A 419 -8.86 5.63 -20.97
N PHE A 420 -7.86 4.84 -20.66
CA PHE A 420 -7.99 3.65 -19.83
C PHE A 420 -8.23 3.95 -18.34
N TYR A 421 -7.94 5.15 -17.86
CA TYR A 421 -8.19 5.56 -16.46
C TYR A 421 -9.56 6.21 -16.26
N GLU A 422 -10.25 6.55 -17.35
CA GLU A 422 -11.58 7.15 -17.35
C GLU A 422 -12.70 6.09 -17.37
N GLU A 423 -12.40 4.87 -17.80
CA GLU A 423 -13.27 3.69 -17.76
C GLU A 423 -13.11 2.89 -16.44
#